data_33b3f7ee0ce891a189ea3398e0889cf4
#
_entry.id   33b3f7ee0ce891a189ea3398e0889cf4
#
_cell.length_a   1.000
_cell.length_b   1.000
_cell.length_c   1.000
_cell.angle_alpha   90.00
_cell.angle_beta   90.00
_cell.angle_gamma   90.00
#
_symmetry.space_group_name_H-M   'P 1'
#
loop_
_entity.id
_entity.type
_entity.pdbx_description
1 polymer ?
#
loop_
_entity_poly.entity_id
_entity_poly.type
_entity_poly.pdbx_seq_one_letter_code
_entity_poly.pdbx_strand_id
1 'polypeptide(L)'
;TASASDGSGNVLVSALTQIEFIAATPHTLIADASPDIIGPDGQTSTISAVVRDVDGNLVKNSVVNFSVSDVSTGFVSPSQATTDSKGIATTVFTSGSVTSEDDVVITATVADDESIYDEIMLTVGARAFDIVIGTGNAIETPNTTSYLKRFAIFVSDSVGRPVSGVNLTASVTPVKYGDASGLGVYLRGEWQYNTIDSIWQPVNVTECNNEDQNFNGILDAGEDLNDDKQLTPGIVGTVTLTNNGITDENGYAELEYRYPESYAVWYFAEVTVFGQSTGSEAQASMKYRLEILADDITDEGISPPANPFGEGDDDFDDGISICETGLRFN
;
A
#
# COMPACT_ATOMS: atom_id res chain seq x y z
N THR A 1 -55.58 21.48 -3.76
CA THR A 1 -56.01 22.35 -4.90
C THR A 1 -57.19 23.20 -4.49
N ALA A 2 -57.07 24.50 -4.68
CA ALA A 2 -58.16 25.42 -4.54
C ALA A 2 -58.59 25.85 -5.95
N SER A 3 -59.91 25.90 -6.21
CA SER A 3 -60.43 26.33 -7.50
C SER A 3 -61.64 27.24 -7.32
N ALA A 4 -61.75 28.18 -8.22
CA ALA A 4 -62.97 28.98 -8.36
C ALA A 4 -63.70 28.60 -9.64
N SER A 5 -65.00 28.39 -9.59
CA SER A 5 -65.82 28.02 -10.73
C SER A 5 -66.86 29.07 -11.07
N ASP A 6 -67.30 29.11 -12.29
CA ASP A 6 -68.52 29.89 -12.70
C ASP A 6 -69.76 29.20 -12.18
N GLY A 7 -70.92 29.90 -12.28
CA GLY A 7 -72.22 29.38 -11.85
C GLY A 7 -72.68 28.15 -12.63
N SER A 8 -71.94 27.69 -13.65
CA SER A 8 -72.21 26.53 -14.47
C SER A 8 -71.27 25.34 -14.18
N GLY A 9 -70.36 25.48 -13.16
CA GLY A 9 -69.48 24.44 -12.75
C GLY A 9 -68.16 24.39 -13.51
N ASN A 10 -67.83 25.31 -14.42
CA ASN A 10 -66.56 25.38 -15.09
C ASN A 10 -65.50 26.01 -14.20
N VAL A 11 -64.33 25.39 -14.10
CA VAL A 11 -63.20 25.91 -13.36
C VAL A 11 -62.61 27.12 -14.07
N LEU A 12 -62.75 28.31 -13.47
CA LEU A 12 -62.22 29.57 -14.01
C LEU A 12 -60.76 29.80 -13.62
N VAL A 13 -60.39 29.43 -12.38
CA VAL A 13 -59.05 29.56 -11.85
C VAL A 13 -58.77 28.38 -10.90
N SER A 14 -57.62 27.79 -11.00
CA SER A 14 -57.17 26.78 -10.05
C SER A 14 -55.75 27.11 -9.58
N ALA A 15 -55.50 26.93 -8.30
CA ALA A 15 -54.16 27.01 -7.73
C ALA A 15 -53.84 25.72 -6.97
N LEU A 16 -52.66 25.19 -7.20
CA LEU A 16 -52.14 24.03 -6.48
C LEU A 16 -51.18 24.54 -5.42
N THR A 17 -51.42 24.15 -4.17
CA THR A 17 -50.42 24.32 -3.12
C THR A 17 -50.03 22.95 -2.57
N GLN A 18 -48.78 22.79 -2.25
CA GLN A 18 -48.24 21.58 -1.61
C GLN A 18 -48.17 21.85 -0.10
N ILE A 19 -48.71 20.95 0.68
CA ILE A 19 -48.66 21.00 2.14
C ILE A 19 -47.82 19.79 2.56
N GLU A 20 -46.78 20.03 3.32
CA GLU A 20 -45.98 18.99 3.94
C GLU A 20 -46.43 18.83 5.39
N PHE A 21 -46.75 17.60 5.80
CA PHE A 21 -46.99 17.28 7.21
C PHE A 21 -45.66 16.85 7.79
N ILE A 22 -45.18 17.56 8.79
CA ILE A 22 -43.90 17.30 9.48
C ILE A 22 -44.18 16.98 10.96
N ALA A 23 -43.40 16.02 11.50
CA ALA A 23 -43.27 15.86 12.92
C ALA A 23 -42.45 17.06 13.46
N ALA A 24 -42.87 17.62 14.57
CA ALA A 24 -42.27 18.84 15.13
C ALA A 24 -41.70 18.64 16.54
N THR A 25 -42.05 17.54 17.23
CA THR A 25 -41.62 17.28 18.59
C THR A 25 -40.62 16.14 18.62
N PRO A 26 -39.34 16.41 18.90
CA PRO A 26 -38.30 15.37 19.05
C PRO A 26 -38.63 14.44 20.24
N HIS A 27 -38.30 13.16 20.09
CA HIS A 27 -38.38 12.17 21.17
C HIS A 27 -37.15 11.27 21.22
N THR A 28 -36.55 10.92 20.09
CA THR A 28 -35.33 10.15 19.99
C THR A 28 -34.36 10.77 19.01
N LEU A 29 -33.06 10.62 19.29
CA LEU A 29 -31.99 10.98 18.40
C LEU A 29 -31.08 9.76 18.30
N ILE A 30 -30.66 9.40 17.06
CA ILE A 30 -29.66 8.38 16.79
C ILE A 30 -28.62 9.02 15.90
N ALA A 31 -27.37 8.93 16.30
CA ALA A 31 -26.26 9.51 15.60
C ALA A 31 -25.28 8.42 15.11
N ASP A 32 -24.59 8.70 13.99
CA ASP A 32 -23.64 7.80 13.34
C ASP A 32 -22.48 8.57 12.74
N ALA A 33 -21.30 7.94 12.68
CA ALA A 33 -20.09 8.49 12.08
C ALA A 33 -19.67 7.66 10.88
N SER A 34 -19.35 8.32 9.77
CA SER A 34 -18.87 7.61 8.58
C SER A 34 -17.71 8.35 7.90
N PRO A 35 -16.50 7.74 7.82
CA PRO A 35 -16.06 6.53 8.52
C PRO A 35 -15.93 6.73 10.04
N ASP A 36 -16.04 5.65 10.81
CA ASP A 36 -15.88 5.64 12.29
C ASP A 36 -14.40 5.55 12.74
N ILE A 37 -13.49 5.23 11.82
CA ILE A 37 -12.04 5.23 12.04
C ILE A 37 -11.40 6.17 11.00
N ILE A 38 -10.65 7.15 11.48
CA ILE A 38 -9.89 8.10 10.63
C ILE A 38 -8.46 8.27 11.16
N GLY A 39 -7.54 8.65 10.27
CA GLY A 39 -6.18 9.02 10.66
C GLY A 39 -6.12 10.42 11.31
N PRO A 40 -4.99 10.76 11.96
CA PRO A 40 -4.72 12.13 12.42
C PRO A 40 -4.47 13.08 11.23
N ASP A 41 -4.13 14.33 11.54
CA ASP A 41 -3.70 15.35 10.60
C ASP A 41 -4.75 15.78 9.54
N GLY A 42 -5.94 16.14 10.03
CA GLY A 42 -6.96 16.77 9.20
C GLY A 42 -7.85 15.80 8.42
N GLN A 43 -7.83 14.51 8.75
CA GLN A 43 -8.78 13.56 8.20
C GLN A 43 -10.19 13.86 8.70
N THR A 44 -11.20 13.50 7.89
CA THR A 44 -12.58 13.88 8.19
C THR A 44 -13.51 12.68 8.27
N SER A 45 -14.49 12.77 9.18
CA SER A 45 -15.66 11.89 9.26
C SER A 45 -16.94 12.71 9.22
N THR A 46 -17.92 12.23 8.48
CA THR A 46 -19.25 12.82 8.46
C THR A 46 -20.07 12.27 9.61
N ILE A 47 -20.56 13.16 10.47
CA ILE A 47 -21.44 12.82 11.57
C ILE A 47 -22.88 13.16 11.17
N SER A 48 -23.77 12.18 11.27
CA SER A 48 -25.19 12.33 10.94
C SER A 48 -26.05 12.00 12.17
N ALA A 49 -26.99 12.86 12.49
CA ALA A 49 -27.96 12.66 13.58
C ALA A 49 -29.38 12.62 13.02
N VAL A 50 -30.10 11.54 13.27
CA VAL A 50 -31.50 11.33 12.83
C VAL A 50 -32.42 11.55 14.01
N VAL A 51 -33.35 12.52 13.90
CA VAL A 51 -34.30 12.87 14.96
C VAL A 51 -35.69 12.34 14.60
N ARG A 52 -36.34 11.67 15.55
CA ARG A 52 -37.70 11.11 15.42
C ARG A 52 -38.59 11.53 16.57
N ASP A 53 -39.90 11.57 16.28
CA ASP A 53 -40.94 11.77 17.31
C ASP A 53 -41.29 10.45 18.05
N VAL A 54 -42.26 10.50 18.94
CA VAL A 54 -42.73 9.34 19.73
C VAL A 54 -43.33 8.23 18.85
N ASP A 55 -43.86 8.57 17.71
CA ASP A 55 -44.46 7.63 16.74
C ASP A 55 -43.45 7.11 15.72
N GLY A 56 -42.17 7.55 15.82
CA GLY A 56 -41.08 7.14 14.91
C GLY A 56 -41.02 7.96 13.61
N ASN A 57 -41.82 9.03 13.44
CA ASN A 57 -41.76 9.90 12.28
C ASN A 57 -40.54 10.81 12.32
N LEU A 58 -40.01 11.17 11.15
CA LEU A 58 -38.83 12.01 10.99
C LEU A 58 -39.16 13.47 11.34
N VAL A 59 -38.41 14.07 12.29
CA VAL A 59 -38.61 15.44 12.75
C VAL A 59 -37.77 16.39 11.89
N LYS A 60 -38.47 17.31 11.20
CA LYS A 60 -37.86 18.36 10.40
C LYS A 60 -37.70 19.66 11.21
N ASN A 61 -36.66 20.43 10.86
CA ASN A 61 -36.35 21.75 11.50
C ASN A 61 -35.99 21.67 12.98
N SER A 62 -35.62 20.50 13.49
CA SER A 62 -35.03 20.39 14.84
C SER A 62 -33.56 20.79 14.78
N VAL A 63 -33.14 21.60 15.76
CA VAL A 63 -31.74 22.02 15.86
C VAL A 63 -30.98 20.99 16.71
N VAL A 64 -29.84 20.52 16.19
CA VAL A 64 -28.95 19.57 16.87
C VAL A 64 -27.61 20.24 17.10
N ASN A 65 -27.14 20.21 18.36
CA ASN A 65 -25.81 20.63 18.76
C ASN A 65 -24.86 19.45 18.75
N PHE A 66 -23.64 19.65 18.25
CA PHE A 66 -22.57 18.67 18.23
C PHE A 66 -21.40 19.16 19.07
N SER A 67 -20.88 18.28 19.94
CA SER A 67 -19.70 18.56 20.74
C SER A 67 -18.74 17.39 20.76
N VAL A 68 -17.46 17.66 20.97
CA VAL A 68 -16.39 16.66 21.09
C VAL A 68 -15.92 16.66 22.54
N SER A 69 -15.74 15.45 23.10
CA SER A 69 -15.31 15.27 24.49
C SER A 69 -13.88 15.77 24.73
N ASP A 70 -12.99 15.58 23.77
CA ASP A 70 -11.60 16.03 23.81
C ASP A 70 -11.24 16.81 22.54
N VAL A 71 -11.13 18.13 22.69
CA VAL A 71 -10.79 19.05 21.60
C VAL A 71 -9.33 18.92 21.12
N SER A 72 -8.47 18.19 21.84
CA SER A 72 -7.10 17.93 21.39
C SER A 72 -7.05 16.92 20.24
N THR A 73 -8.05 16.03 20.16
CA THR A 73 -8.16 14.99 19.11
C THR A 73 -8.78 15.51 17.82
N GLY A 74 -9.48 16.66 17.87
CA GLY A 74 -10.12 17.27 16.71
C GLY A 74 -11.29 18.17 17.06
N PHE A 75 -12.05 18.55 16.04
CA PHE A 75 -13.21 19.44 16.20
C PHE A 75 -14.33 19.11 15.21
N VAL A 76 -15.56 19.49 15.56
CA VAL A 76 -16.73 19.41 14.67
C VAL A 76 -17.04 20.79 14.07
N SER A 77 -17.39 20.81 12.78
CA SER A 77 -17.81 22.05 12.10
C SER A 77 -18.86 21.75 11.02
N PRO A 78 -20.02 22.40 11.06
CA PRO A 78 -20.53 23.32 12.10
C PRO A 78 -20.84 22.58 13.42
N SER A 79 -20.74 23.28 14.55
CA SER A 79 -21.13 22.73 15.87
C SER A 79 -22.65 22.65 16.08
N GLN A 80 -23.43 23.16 15.15
CA GLN A 80 -24.91 23.13 15.18
C GLN A 80 -25.43 22.95 13.76
N ALA A 81 -26.40 22.05 13.59
CA ALA A 81 -27.12 21.87 12.33
C ALA A 81 -28.63 21.66 12.55
N THR A 82 -29.41 21.91 11.52
CA THR A 82 -30.88 21.76 11.56
C THR A 82 -31.28 20.54 10.71
N THR A 83 -32.20 19.70 11.23
CA THR A 83 -32.67 18.53 10.51
C THR A 83 -33.41 18.90 9.23
N ASP A 84 -33.10 18.20 8.17
CA ASP A 84 -33.75 18.33 6.86
C ASP A 84 -35.12 17.61 6.79
N SER A 85 -35.68 17.47 5.58
CA SER A 85 -36.94 16.74 5.34
C SER A 85 -36.88 15.25 5.64
N LYS A 86 -35.65 14.70 5.81
CA LYS A 86 -35.40 13.31 6.21
C LYS A 86 -35.09 13.21 7.72
N GLY A 87 -35.29 14.28 8.47
CA GLY A 87 -35.00 14.33 9.91
C GLY A 87 -33.51 14.22 10.23
N ILE A 88 -32.61 14.55 9.27
CA ILE A 88 -31.16 14.38 9.42
C ILE A 88 -30.47 15.72 9.58
N ALA A 89 -29.71 15.87 10.63
CA ALA A 89 -28.72 16.94 10.83
C ALA A 89 -27.31 16.38 10.62
N THR A 90 -26.44 17.12 9.93
CA THR A 90 -25.07 16.66 9.64
C THR A 90 -24.03 17.68 10.04
N THR A 91 -22.89 17.18 10.49
CA THR A 91 -21.66 17.95 10.70
C THR A 91 -20.46 17.15 10.24
N VAL A 92 -19.27 17.77 10.24
CA VAL A 92 -18.02 17.11 9.89
C VAL A 92 -17.08 17.19 11.09
N PHE A 93 -16.61 16.06 11.55
CA PHE A 93 -15.48 15.99 12.47
C PHE A 93 -14.18 16.02 11.65
N THR A 94 -13.23 16.85 12.08
CA THR A 94 -11.88 16.94 11.51
C THR A 94 -10.87 16.58 12.59
N SER A 95 -10.03 15.58 12.35
CA SER A 95 -9.02 15.13 13.30
C SER A 95 -7.90 16.17 13.49
N GLY A 96 -7.37 16.23 14.71
CA GLY A 96 -6.13 16.92 15.05
C GLY A 96 -4.90 16.08 14.71
N SER A 97 -3.74 16.51 15.22
CA SER A 97 -2.47 15.80 15.06
C SER A 97 -2.23 14.70 16.11
N VAL A 98 -3.14 14.55 17.06
CA VAL A 98 -3.02 13.59 18.16
C VAL A 98 -3.90 12.37 17.88
N THR A 99 -3.33 11.17 18.03
CA THR A 99 -4.11 9.94 18.03
C THR A 99 -4.86 9.79 19.36
N SER A 100 -6.08 9.29 19.32
CA SER A 100 -6.79 8.92 20.56
C SER A 100 -6.35 7.52 20.98
N GLU A 101 -5.84 7.37 22.21
CA GLU A 101 -5.65 6.05 22.82
C GLU A 101 -7.01 5.43 23.17
N ASP A 102 -7.99 6.27 23.49
CA ASP A 102 -9.40 5.94 23.69
C ASP A 102 -10.23 6.56 22.56
N ASP A 103 -11.42 6.03 22.31
CA ASP A 103 -12.33 6.54 21.30
C ASP A 103 -12.71 8.02 21.58
N VAL A 104 -12.71 8.82 20.50
CA VAL A 104 -13.23 10.18 20.57
C VAL A 104 -14.74 10.13 20.67
N VAL A 105 -15.30 10.63 21.76
CA VAL A 105 -16.75 10.71 21.93
C VAL A 105 -17.28 12.03 21.36
N ILE A 106 -18.19 11.90 20.39
CA ILE A 106 -18.95 13.02 19.83
C ILE A 106 -20.38 12.91 20.31
N THR A 107 -20.87 13.94 21.00
CA THR A 107 -22.24 13.99 21.50
C THR A 107 -23.09 14.85 20.56
N ALA A 108 -24.19 14.29 20.08
CA ALA A 108 -25.24 14.99 19.35
C ALA A 108 -26.44 15.20 20.28
N THR A 109 -26.92 16.44 20.46
CA THR A 109 -27.97 16.80 21.44
C THR A 109 -29.02 17.67 20.76
N VAL A 110 -30.31 17.40 21.00
CA VAL A 110 -31.39 18.29 20.56
C VAL A 110 -31.34 19.59 21.35
N ALA A 111 -31.26 20.74 20.67
CA ALA A 111 -31.06 22.03 21.31
C ALA A 111 -32.19 22.44 22.25
N ASP A 112 -33.43 22.06 21.94
CA ASP A 112 -34.63 22.41 22.71
C ASP A 112 -34.91 21.46 23.89
N ASP A 113 -34.27 20.26 23.88
CA ASP A 113 -34.38 19.26 24.94
C ASP A 113 -33.10 18.47 25.08
N GLU A 114 -32.23 18.86 26.00
CA GLU A 114 -30.93 18.26 26.26
C GLU A 114 -31.01 16.81 26.76
N SER A 115 -32.20 16.33 27.15
CA SER A 115 -32.39 14.91 27.52
C SER A 115 -32.43 13.96 26.32
N ILE A 116 -32.58 14.53 25.10
CA ILE A 116 -32.57 13.78 23.83
C ILE A 116 -31.19 13.95 23.19
N TYR A 117 -30.33 12.98 23.44
CA TYR A 117 -28.96 12.96 22.90
C TYR A 117 -28.53 11.54 22.54
N ASP A 118 -27.45 11.45 21.80
CA ASP A 118 -26.73 10.19 21.53
C ASP A 118 -25.23 10.48 21.45
N GLU A 119 -24.44 9.46 21.77
CA GLU A 119 -22.98 9.52 21.77
C GLU A 119 -22.41 8.55 20.74
N ILE A 120 -21.51 9.05 19.93
CA ILE A 120 -20.82 8.29 18.91
C ILE A 120 -19.36 8.17 19.30
N MET A 121 -18.83 6.97 19.21
CA MET A 121 -17.41 6.70 19.35
C MET A 121 -16.75 6.74 17.99
N LEU A 122 -15.69 7.53 17.84
CA LEU A 122 -14.89 7.65 16.65
C LEU A 122 -13.41 7.49 17.04
N THR A 123 -12.70 6.63 16.32
CA THR A 123 -11.28 6.42 16.58
C THR A 123 -10.43 7.30 15.67
N VAL A 124 -9.57 8.13 16.27
CA VAL A 124 -8.47 8.80 15.57
C VAL A 124 -7.22 7.98 15.79
N GLY A 125 -6.98 7.05 14.88
CA GLY A 125 -5.87 6.11 14.98
C GLY A 125 -5.11 6.02 13.68
N ALA A 126 -3.96 5.33 13.72
CA ALA A 126 -3.23 5.02 12.52
C ALA A 126 -4.10 4.13 11.62
N ARG A 127 -4.29 4.54 10.39
CA ARG A 127 -4.91 3.72 9.38
C ARG A 127 -4.03 2.51 9.11
N ALA A 128 -4.61 1.32 9.16
CA ALA A 128 -4.02 0.17 8.50
C ALA A 128 -3.83 0.53 7.01
N PHE A 129 -2.65 0.30 6.50
CA PHE A 129 -2.34 0.52 5.10
C PHE A 129 -1.67 -0.72 4.52
N ASP A 130 -1.81 -0.88 3.22
CA ASP A 130 -1.16 -1.92 2.43
C ASP A 130 -0.14 -1.29 1.49
N ILE A 131 0.91 -2.05 1.20
CA ILE A 131 1.97 -1.67 0.27
C ILE A 131 1.87 -2.55 -0.97
N VAL A 132 1.92 -1.94 -2.14
CA VAL A 132 1.99 -2.64 -3.42
C VAL A 132 3.26 -2.22 -4.14
N ILE A 133 4.03 -3.20 -4.60
CA ILE A 133 5.23 -2.98 -5.40
C ILE A 133 4.91 -3.34 -6.85
N GLY A 134 5.14 -2.39 -7.75
CA GLY A 134 4.99 -2.57 -9.19
C GLY A 134 6.30 -2.34 -9.91
N THR A 135 6.48 -2.94 -11.07
CA THR A 135 7.66 -2.73 -11.92
C THR A 135 7.27 -2.53 -13.37
N GLY A 136 8.00 -1.64 -14.05
CA GLY A 136 7.96 -1.50 -15.50
C GLY A 136 8.98 -2.42 -16.19
N ASN A 137 8.99 -2.41 -17.52
CA ASN A 137 9.91 -3.22 -18.32
C ASN A 137 11.26 -2.50 -18.62
N ALA A 138 11.41 -1.25 -18.19
CA ALA A 138 12.62 -0.49 -18.46
C ALA A 138 13.74 -0.83 -17.49
N ILE A 139 14.95 -0.92 -18.03
CA ILE A 139 16.22 -0.98 -17.30
C ILE A 139 17.06 0.18 -17.80
N GLU A 140 17.72 0.88 -16.90
CA GLU A 140 18.63 1.98 -17.21
C GLU A 140 20.08 1.55 -17.00
N THR A 141 20.99 2.16 -17.77
CA THR A 141 22.44 1.99 -17.62
C THR A 141 23.05 3.25 -17.03
N PRO A 142 23.09 3.41 -15.70
CA PRO A 142 23.65 4.61 -15.09
C PRO A 142 25.17 4.75 -15.30
N ASN A 143 25.82 3.65 -15.63
CA ASN A 143 27.24 3.58 -16.03
C ASN A 143 27.48 2.29 -16.84
N THR A 144 28.71 2.04 -17.24
CA THR A 144 29.13 0.93 -18.12
C THR A 144 29.26 -0.43 -17.42
N THR A 145 28.90 -0.57 -16.16
CA THR A 145 29.10 -1.79 -15.37
C THR A 145 27.91 -2.13 -14.50
N SER A 146 26.86 -1.35 -14.55
CA SER A 146 25.68 -1.59 -13.69
C SER A 146 24.38 -1.20 -14.37
N TYR A 147 23.37 -1.96 -14.07
CA TYR A 147 21.97 -1.68 -14.40
C TYR A 147 21.24 -1.02 -13.21
N LEU A 148 20.20 -0.28 -13.53
CA LEU A 148 19.28 0.33 -12.59
C LEU A 148 17.85 -0.06 -12.95
N LYS A 149 17.16 -0.71 -12.03
CA LYS A 149 15.73 -1.04 -12.12
C LYS A 149 14.94 -0.17 -11.17
N ARG A 150 13.85 0.40 -11.65
CA ARG A 150 12.92 1.18 -10.83
C ARG A 150 11.68 0.38 -10.50
N PHE A 151 11.27 0.45 -9.25
CA PHE A 151 10.02 -0.10 -8.76
C PHE A 151 9.14 1.03 -8.23
N ALA A 152 7.89 1.02 -8.67
CA ALA A 152 6.86 1.90 -8.14
C ALA A 152 6.30 1.31 -6.85
N ILE A 153 6.22 2.11 -5.80
CA ILE A 153 5.62 1.72 -4.53
C ILE A 153 4.37 2.55 -4.34
N PHE A 154 3.25 1.88 -4.07
CA PHE A 154 1.99 2.52 -3.75
C PHE A 154 1.52 2.08 -2.37
N VAL A 155 1.20 3.06 -1.54
CA VAL A 155 0.66 2.84 -0.19
C VAL A 155 -0.78 3.34 -0.18
N SER A 156 -1.71 2.46 0.18
CA SER A 156 -3.13 2.77 0.24
C SER A 156 -3.78 2.20 1.49
N ASP A 157 -4.85 2.84 1.95
CA ASP A 157 -5.67 2.33 3.05
C ASP A 157 -6.61 1.20 2.59
N SER A 158 -7.34 0.60 3.53
CA SER A 158 -8.26 -0.52 3.29
C SER A 158 -9.40 -0.23 2.32
N VAL A 159 -9.65 1.04 1.99
CA VAL A 159 -10.65 1.47 0.99
C VAL A 159 -9.99 1.96 -0.30
N GLY A 160 -8.68 1.76 -0.46
CA GLY A 160 -7.93 2.09 -1.67
C GLY A 160 -7.56 3.58 -1.80
N ARG A 161 -7.63 4.37 -0.75
CA ARG A 161 -7.19 5.76 -0.79
C ARG A 161 -5.70 5.85 -0.54
N PRO A 162 -4.97 6.76 -1.22
CA PRO A 162 -3.54 6.93 -1.00
C PRO A 162 -3.23 7.38 0.43
N VAL A 163 -2.15 6.84 0.99
CA VAL A 163 -1.63 7.24 2.32
C VAL A 163 -0.28 7.94 2.13
N SER A 164 -0.25 9.23 2.41
CA SER A 164 0.96 10.05 2.37
C SER A 164 1.72 10.05 3.70
N GLY A 165 3.01 10.39 3.66
CA GLY A 165 3.82 10.55 4.87
C GLY A 165 4.22 9.23 5.54
N VAL A 166 4.04 8.08 4.89
CA VAL A 166 4.51 6.79 5.40
C VAL A 166 6.02 6.71 5.23
N ASN A 167 6.73 6.38 6.32
CA ASN A 167 8.17 6.12 6.26
C ASN A 167 8.40 4.71 5.74
N LEU A 168 9.12 4.61 4.63
CA LEU A 168 9.47 3.36 4.00
C LEU A 168 10.95 3.04 4.23
N THR A 169 11.24 1.76 4.41
CA THR A 169 12.58 1.18 4.29
C THR A 169 12.55 0.05 3.30
N ALA A 170 13.70 -0.25 2.67
CA ALA A 170 13.77 -1.30 1.68
C ALA A 170 15.03 -2.15 1.90
N SER A 171 14.91 -3.43 1.59
CA SER A 171 16.01 -4.39 1.59
C SER A 171 15.93 -5.30 0.37
N VAL A 172 17.04 -5.95 0.08
CA VAL A 172 17.13 -6.98 -0.95
C VAL A 172 17.86 -8.19 -0.39
N THR A 173 17.35 -9.38 -0.67
CA THR A 173 17.94 -10.65 -0.26
C THR A 173 17.90 -11.65 -1.42
N PRO A 174 18.80 -12.63 -1.48
CA PRO A 174 18.69 -13.73 -2.45
C PRO A 174 17.46 -14.57 -2.18
N VAL A 175 16.76 -15.00 -3.24
CA VAL A 175 15.53 -15.80 -3.10
C VAL A 175 15.44 -16.87 -4.20
N LYS A 176 14.74 -17.97 -3.92
CA LYS A 176 14.36 -18.95 -4.94
C LYS A 176 13.15 -18.44 -5.73
N TYR A 177 13.28 -18.40 -7.04
CA TYR A 177 12.20 -18.03 -7.95
C TYR A 177 11.27 -19.22 -8.20
N GLY A 178 9.96 -19.02 -8.03
CA GLY A 178 8.94 -19.96 -8.50
C GLY A 178 8.50 -21.08 -7.54
N ASP A 179 9.21 -21.36 -6.48
CA ASP A 179 8.81 -22.37 -5.47
C ASP A 179 8.76 -21.78 -4.07
N ALA A 180 7.67 -22.06 -3.34
CA ALA A 180 7.43 -21.51 -2.00
C ALA A 180 8.29 -22.17 -0.90
N SER A 181 9.00 -23.26 -1.20
CA SER A 181 9.68 -24.09 -0.19
C SER A 181 11.21 -24.02 -0.25
N GLY A 182 11.79 -23.18 -1.10
CA GLY A 182 13.23 -23.21 -1.35
C GLY A 182 14.02 -22.12 -0.68
N LEU A 183 15.18 -22.49 -0.16
CA LEU A 183 16.30 -21.57 0.10
C LEU A 183 16.58 -20.73 -1.15
N GLY A 184 17.07 -19.52 -1.00
CA GLY A 184 17.50 -18.68 -2.14
C GLY A 184 18.47 -19.43 -3.03
N VAL A 185 18.48 -19.11 -4.32
CA VAL A 185 19.35 -19.76 -5.28
C VAL A 185 20.06 -18.74 -6.16
N TYR A 186 21.19 -19.17 -6.68
CA TYR A 186 21.93 -18.50 -7.73
C TYR A 186 22.17 -19.49 -8.88
N LEU A 187 22.48 -18.97 -10.07
CA LEU A 187 22.73 -19.80 -11.22
C LEU A 187 24.22 -19.74 -11.60
N ARG A 188 24.82 -20.92 -11.76
CA ARG A 188 26.09 -21.10 -12.44
C ARG A 188 25.82 -21.39 -13.91
N GLY A 189 26.76 -21.05 -14.80
CA GLY A 189 26.59 -21.25 -16.24
C GLY A 189 27.43 -20.26 -17.02
N GLU A 190 27.39 -20.38 -18.34
CA GLU A 190 28.18 -19.58 -19.27
C GLU A 190 27.31 -18.94 -20.36
N TRP A 191 27.86 -17.95 -21.03
CA TRP A 191 27.21 -17.31 -22.16
C TRP A 191 27.63 -18.03 -23.45
N GLN A 192 26.65 -18.34 -24.29
CA GLN A 192 26.88 -18.85 -25.65
C GLN A 192 26.03 -18.05 -26.65
N TYR A 193 26.68 -17.66 -27.77
CA TYR A 193 25.94 -16.98 -28.82
C TYR A 193 25.14 -17.99 -29.64
N ASN A 194 23.83 -17.78 -29.72
CA ASN A 194 22.92 -18.56 -30.56
C ASN A 194 22.81 -17.91 -31.93
N THR A 195 23.36 -18.52 -32.93
CA THR A 195 23.37 -18.00 -34.32
C THR A 195 21.97 -18.06 -34.99
N ILE A 196 21.03 -18.83 -34.45
CA ILE A 196 19.68 -18.95 -34.99
C ILE A 196 18.86 -17.74 -34.51
N ASP A 197 18.90 -17.45 -33.20
CA ASP A 197 18.15 -16.36 -32.59
C ASP A 197 18.91 -15.04 -32.63
N SER A 198 20.22 -15.08 -33.01
CA SER A 198 21.13 -13.93 -33.04
C SER A 198 21.22 -13.19 -31.67
N ILE A 199 21.33 -13.97 -30.60
CA ILE A 199 21.49 -13.47 -29.23
C ILE A 199 22.43 -14.32 -28.40
N TRP A 200 23.08 -13.74 -27.41
CA TRP A 200 23.73 -14.43 -26.31
C TRP A 200 22.69 -15.01 -25.36
N GLN A 201 22.84 -16.25 -24.96
CA GLN A 201 21.96 -16.95 -24.04
C GLN A 201 22.75 -17.74 -23.00
N PRO A 202 22.21 -17.89 -21.78
CA PRO A 202 22.77 -18.76 -20.77
C PRO A 202 22.69 -20.24 -21.22
N VAL A 203 23.81 -20.97 -21.10
CA VAL A 203 23.88 -22.42 -21.34
C VAL A 203 24.54 -23.10 -20.16
N ASN A 204 24.44 -24.44 -20.11
CA ASN A 204 25.02 -25.27 -19.03
C ASN A 204 24.64 -24.75 -17.64
N VAL A 205 23.36 -24.39 -17.46
CA VAL A 205 22.89 -23.71 -16.25
C VAL A 205 22.64 -24.72 -15.15
N THR A 206 23.31 -24.53 -14.02
CA THR A 206 23.10 -25.29 -12.77
C THR A 206 22.58 -24.36 -11.69
N GLU A 207 21.54 -24.78 -11.00
CA GLU A 207 20.96 -24.06 -9.87
C GLU A 207 21.65 -24.48 -8.57
N CYS A 208 22.24 -23.53 -7.86
CA CYS A 208 22.91 -23.73 -6.57
C CYS A 208 22.13 -23.06 -5.42
N ASN A 209 22.12 -23.71 -4.27
CA ASN A 209 21.44 -23.17 -3.09
C ASN A 209 22.22 -22.02 -2.47
N ASN A 210 21.49 -21.09 -1.86
CA ASN A 210 22.07 -20.07 -1.01
C ASN A 210 22.77 -20.70 0.18
N GLU A 211 24.00 -20.28 0.46
CA GLU A 211 24.76 -20.72 1.63
C GLU A 211 24.19 -20.15 2.93
N ASP A 212 23.70 -18.90 2.91
CA ASP A 212 22.98 -18.30 4.04
C ASP A 212 21.61 -18.97 4.21
N GLN A 213 21.57 -20.05 4.97
CA GLN A 213 20.37 -20.87 5.15
C GLN A 213 19.38 -20.27 6.16
N ASN A 214 19.87 -19.45 7.07
CA ASN A 214 19.07 -18.81 8.12
C ASN A 214 18.75 -17.33 7.83
N PHE A 215 19.26 -16.80 6.70
CA PHE A 215 19.04 -15.43 6.22
C PHE A 215 19.50 -14.35 7.23
N ASN A 216 20.56 -14.62 7.97
CA ASN A 216 21.11 -13.66 8.94
C ASN A 216 22.22 -12.77 8.36
N GLY A 217 22.72 -13.07 7.14
CA GLY A 217 23.78 -12.34 6.46
C GLY A 217 25.17 -12.58 7.05
N ILE A 218 25.35 -13.60 7.88
CA ILE A 218 26.60 -13.96 8.55
C ILE A 218 26.95 -15.38 8.14
N LEU A 219 28.20 -15.61 7.77
CA LEU A 219 28.67 -16.95 7.45
C LEU A 219 28.80 -17.77 8.74
N ASP A 220 27.86 -18.67 8.95
CA ASP A 220 27.83 -19.57 10.09
C ASP A 220 28.55 -20.91 9.80
N ALA A 221 28.82 -21.68 10.86
CA ALA A 221 29.48 -22.97 10.71
C ALA A 221 28.61 -23.97 9.92
N GLY A 222 29.12 -24.41 8.76
CA GLY A 222 28.44 -25.35 7.86
C GLY A 222 27.69 -24.70 6.72
N GLU A 223 27.74 -23.37 6.58
CA GLU A 223 27.14 -22.61 5.49
C GLU A 223 28.11 -22.40 4.32
N ASP A 224 29.41 -22.38 4.56
CA ASP A 224 30.46 -22.28 3.53
C ASP A 224 30.58 -23.62 2.78
N LEU A 225 29.74 -23.83 1.77
CA LEU A 225 29.67 -25.08 1.01
C LEU A 225 30.78 -25.19 -0.03
N ASN A 226 31.28 -24.06 -0.50
CA ASN A 226 32.27 -23.97 -1.56
C ASN A 226 33.69 -23.64 -1.05
N ASP A 227 33.91 -23.53 0.29
CA ASP A 227 35.17 -23.25 0.96
C ASP A 227 35.82 -21.90 0.55
N ASP A 228 35.03 -20.92 0.11
CA ASP A 228 35.54 -19.60 -0.29
C ASP A 228 35.56 -18.56 0.84
N LYS A 229 35.02 -18.90 1.99
CA LYS A 229 34.91 -18.08 3.23
C LYS A 229 34.04 -16.84 3.08
N GLN A 230 33.09 -16.88 2.17
CA GLN A 230 32.10 -15.86 1.95
C GLN A 230 30.73 -16.52 1.78
N LEU A 231 29.67 -15.79 2.02
CA LEU A 231 28.34 -16.26 1.68
C LEU A 231 28.10 -16.15 0.18
N THR A 232 27.76 -17.24 -0.46
CA THR A 232 27.39 -17.29 -1.88
C THR A 232 25.88 -17.61 -2.00
N PRO A 233 25.08 -16.79 -2.69
CA PRO A 233 25.48 -15.68 -3.58
C PRO A 233 25.71 -14.35 -2.85
N GLY A 234 25.43 -14.23 -1.56
CA GLY A 234 25.45 -12.97 -0.83
C GLY A 234 24.38 -11.97 -1.33
N ILE A 235 24.43 -10.76 -0.81
CA ILE A 235 23.53 -9.68 -1.26
C ILE A 235 24.14 -9.00 -2.49
N VAL A 236 23.44 -9.07 -3.62
CA VAL A 236 23.87 -8.47 -4.88
C VAL A 236 23.15 -7.14 -5.11
N GLY A 237 23.92 -6.07 -5.26
CA GLY A 237 23.41 -4.75 -5.54
C GLY A 237 22.93 -3.97 -4.32
N THR A 238 22.31 -2.84 -4.57
CA THR A 238 21.81 -1.92 -3.53
C THR A 238 20.44 -1.38 -3.91
N VAL A 239 19.58 -1.23 -2.91
CA VAL A 239 18.29 -0.57 -3.05
C VAL A 239 18.30 0.80 -2.38
N THR A 240 17.69 1.77 -3.02
CA THR A 240 17.58 3.15 -2.52
C THR A 240 16.18 3.66 -2.77
N LEU A 241 15.54 4.21 -1.73
CA LEU A 241 14.25 4.88 -1.87
C LEU A 241 14.45 6.35 -2.22
N THR A 242 13.72 6.82 -3.21
CA THR A 242 13.65 8.26 -3.53
C THR A 242 12.88 9.02 -2.44
N ASN A 243 12.99 10.34 -2.43
CA ASN A 243 12.30 11.20 -1.47
C ASN A 243 12.51 10.81 0.01
N ASN A 244 13.72 10.37 0.36
CA ASN A 244 14.08 9.89 1.71
C ASN A 244 13.17 8.76 2.25
N GLY A 245 12.55 7.99 1.37
CA GLY A 245 11.65 6.90 1.75
C GLY A 245 10.30 7.36 2.30
N ILE A 246 9.84 8.56 1.98
CA ILE A 246 8.54 9.07 2.43
C ILE A 246 7.57 9.11 1.25
N THR A 247 6.36 8.53 1.44
CA THR A 247 5.31 8.57 0.41
C THR A 247 4.78 9.98 0.18
N ASP A 248 4.52 10.32 -1.08
CA ASP A 248 3.93 11.60 -1.49
C ASP A 248 2.42 11.68 -1.25
N GLU A 249 1.78 12.76 -1.70
CA GLU A 249 0.33 13.00 -1.58
C GLU A 249 -0.53 11.93 -2.30
N ASN A 250 0.05 11.21 -3.25
CA ASN A 250 -0.60 10.12 -3.98
C ASN A 250 -0.28 8.75 -3.37
N GLY A 251 0.34 8.70 -2.18
CA GLY A 251 0.80 7.47 -1.56
C GLY A 251 1.94 6.79 -2.33
N TYR A 252 2.63 7.53 -3.20
CA TYR A 252 3.66 7.01 -4.09
C TYR A 252 5.06 7.25 -3.54
N ALA A 253 5.93 6.26 -3.74
CA ALA A 253 7.38 6.36 -3.64
C ALA A 253 8.02 5.53 -4.74
N GLU A 254 9.29 5.76 -5.03
CA GLU A 254 10.06 4.99 -5.99
C GLU A 254 11.26 4.35 -5.30
N LEU A 255 11.52 3.09 -5.64
CA LEU A 255 12.69 2.34 -5.22
C LEU A 255 13.58 2.09 -6.43
N GLU A 256 14.85 2.45 -6.30
CA GLU A 256 15.91 2.19 -7.24
C GLU A 256 16.71 0.97 -6.78
N TYR A 257 16.76 -0.07 -7.61
CA TYR A 257 17.64 -1.21 -7.40
C TYR A 257 18.77 -1.17 -8.42
N ARG A 258 19.99 -0.98 -7.94
CA ARG A 258 21.21 -0.97 -8.73
C ARG A 258 22.00 -2.25 -8.52
N TYR A 259 22.34 -2.93 -9.59
CA TYR A 259 23.11 -4.18 -9.56
C TYR A 259 24.16 -4.23 -10.69
N PRO A 260 25.29 -4.96 -10.49
CA PRO A 260 26.29 -5.12 -11.54
C PRO A 260 25.74 -5.93 -12.73
N GLU A 261 26.10 -5.56 -13.95
CA GLU A 261 25.71 -6.23 -15.18
C GLU A 261 26.07 -7.71 -15.19
N SER A 262 27.22 -8.08 -14.60
CA SER A 262 27.70 -9.47 -14.53
C SER A 262 26.76 -10.43 -13.78
N TYR A 263 25.91 -9.92 -12.89
CA TYR A 263 24.94 -10.72 -12.15
C TYR A 263 23.60 -10.87 -12.87
N ALA A 264 23.39 -10.12 -13.97
CA ALA A 264 22.15 -10.21 -14.73
C ALA A 264 21.92 -11.64 -15.22
N VAL A 265 20.69 -12.12 -15.13
CA VAL A 265 20.18 -13.48 -15.39
C VAL A 265 20.65 -14.59 -14.44
N TRP A 266 21.69 -14.37 -13.64
CA TRP A 266 22.29 -15.39 -12.78
C TRP A 266 21.81 -15.34 -11.33
N TYR A 267 21.09 -14.27 -10.95
CA TYR A 267 20.69 -14.01 -9.57
C TYR A 267 19.20 -13.69 -9.47
N PHE A 268 18.57 -14.21 -8.43
CA PHE A 268 17.19 -13.90 -8.07
C PHE A 268 17.17 -13.14 -6.74
N ALA A 269 16.54 -11.97 -6.76
CA ALA A 269 16.38 -11.10 -5.61
C ALA A 269 14.93 -11.13 -5.11
N GLU A 270 14.76 -11.02 -3.81
CA GLU A 270 13.52 -10.56 -3.20
C GLU A 270 13.72 -9.14 -2.70
N VAL A 271 12.99 -8.23 -3.32
CA VAL A 271 12.93 -6.83 -2.90
C VAL A 271 11.82 -6.72 -1.88
N THR A 272 12.14 -6.31 -0.67
CA THR A 272 11.17 -6.13 0.41
C THR A 272 11.09 -4.66 0.79
N VAL A 273 9.88 -4.14 0.87
CA VAL A 273 9.56 -2.79 1.34
C VAL A 273 8.77 -2.90 2.63
N PHE A 274 9.25 -2.25 3.65
CA PHE A 274 8.59 -2.12 4.93
C PHE A 274 8.17 -0.67 5.13
N GLY A 275 6.93 -0.46 5.52
CA GLY A 275 6.35 0.85 5.77
C GLY A 275 5.90 1.00 7.21
N GLN A 276 6.18 2.15 7.79
CA GLN A 276 5.78 2.50 9.14
C GLN A 276 5.15 3.88 9.19
N SER A 277 4.02 3.97 9.86
CA SER A 277 3.34 5.20 10.25
C SER A 277 2.87 5.08 11.69
N THR A 278 2.45 6.15 12.32
CA THR A 278 2.04 6.15 13.73
C THR A 278 1.01 5.05 14.01
N GLY A 279 1.44 3.99 14.72
CA GLY A 279 0.59 2.86 15.14
C GLY A 279 0.20 1.85 14.04
N SER A 280 0.77 1.94 12.84
CA SER A 280 0.52 0.99 11.75
C SER A 280 1.79 0.63 11.00
N GLU A 281 1.92 -0.64 10.65
CA GLU A 281 3.05 -1.20 9.92
C GLU A 281 2.55 -2.11 8.81
N ALA A 282 3.22 -2.11 7.67
CA ALA A 282 2.95 -3.03 6.57
C ALA A 282 4.25 -3.42 5.87
N GLN A 283 4.23 -4.57 5.23
CA GLN A 283 5.35 -5.08 4.45
C GLN A 283 4.85 -5.66 3.14
N ALA A 284 5.61 -5.45 2.07
CA ALA A 284 5.41 -6.12 0.80
C ALA A 284 6.73 -6.60 0.25
N SER A 285 6.71 -7.72 -0.47
CA SER A 285 7.88 -8.28 -1.13
C SER A 285 7.56 -8.59 -2.59
N MET A 286 8.58 -8.47 -3.44
CA MET A 286 8.51 -8.84 -4.85
C MET A 286 9.77 -9.62 -5.23
N LYS A 287 9.58 -10.80 -5.84
CA LYS A 287 10.68 -11.58 -6.42
C LYS A 287 11.03 -11.03 -7.80
N TYR A 288 12.30 -10.82 -8.02
CA TYR A 288 12.83 -10.22 -9.24
C TYR A 288 14.08 -10.96 -9.70
N ARG A 289 14.05 -11.53 -10.91
CA ARG A 289 15.26 -12.00 -11.57
C ARG A 289 16.01 -10.80 -12.12
N LEU A 290 17.29 -10.66 -11.85
CA LEU A 290 18.09 -9.60 -12.42
C LEU A 290 18.04 -9.67 -13.94
N GLU A 291 17.47 -8.67 -14.58
CA GLU A 291 17.30 -8.59 -16.03
C GLU A 291 18.57 -8.06 -16.68
N ILE A 292 18.76 -8.38 -17.97
CA ILE A 292 19.80 -7.85 -18.84
C ILE A 292 19.17 -7.01 -19.95
N LEU A 293 19.85 -5.98 -20.42
CA LEU A 293 19.38 -5.22 -21.57
C LEU A 293 19.45 -6.06 -22.85
N ALA A 294 18.41 -5.95 -23.66
CA ALA A 294 18.36 -6.65 -24.95
C ALA A 294 19.53 -6.27 -25.89
N ASP A 295 19.95 -5.00 -25.83
CA ASP A 295 21.06 -4.51 -26.67
C ASP A 295 22.40 -5.16 -26.29
N ASP A 296 22.59 -5.55 -25.02
CA ASP A 296 23.85 -6.13 -24.53
C ASP A 296 23.99 -7.64 -24.87
N ILE A 297 22.95 -8.26 -25.41
CA ILE A 297 22.97 -9.67 -25.82
C ILE A 297 22.85 -9.89 -27.34
N THR A 298 22.79 -8.83 -28.15
CA THR A 298 22.54 -8.96 -29.60
C THR A 298 23.80 -8.89 -30.45
N ASP A 299 24.93 -8.39 -29.96
CA ASP A 299 26.18 -8.28 -30.71
C ASP A 299 27.01 -9.56 -30.54
N GLU A 300 27.16 -10.36 -31.63
CA GLU A 300 27.98 -11.57 -31.61
C GLU A 300 29.44 -11.30 -31.22
N GLY A 301 29.95 -10.13 -31.58
CA GLY A 301 31.35 -9.75 -31.32
C GLY A 301 31.64 -9.31 -29.89
N ILE A 302 30.59 -9.09 -29.07
CA ILE A 302 30.71 -8.61 -27.69
C ILE A 302 29.92 -9.51 -26.76
N SER A 303 30.64 -10.41 -26.07
CA SER A 303 30.01 -11.25 -25.05
C SER A 303 29.58 -10.42 -23.85
N PRO A 304 28.41 -10.70 -23.25
CA PRO A 304 28.08 -10.20 -21.93
C PRO A 304 29.18 -10.57 -20.90
N PRO A 305 29.24 -9.85 -19.76
CA PRO A 305 30.19 -10.17 -18.72
C PRO A 305 30.04 -11.63 -18.24
N ALA A 306 31.17 -12.26 -17.92
CA ALA A 306 31.18 -13.64 -17.42
C ALA A 306 30.34 -13.75 -16.14
N ASN A 307 29.72 -14.92 -15.96
CA ASN A 307 28.96 -15.24 -14.76
C ASN A 307 29.88 -15.17 -13.50
N PRO A 308 29.56 -14.33 -12.52
CA PRO A 308 30.40 -14.18 -11.32
C PRO A 308 30.40 -15.43 -10.44
N PHE A 309 29.42 -16.32 -10.60
CA PHE A 309 29.35 -17.59 -9.86
C PHE A 309 30.06 -18.75 -10.58
N GLY A 310 30.60 -18.51 -11.77
CA GLY A 310 31.35 -19.50 -12.57
C GLY A 310 30.47 -20.39 -13.43
N GLU A 311 31.13 -21.34 -14.08
CA GLU A 311 30.52 -22.28 -15.00
C GLU A 311 29.60 -23.27 -14.27
N GLY A 312 28.58 -23.77 -14.97
CA GLY A 312 27.55 -24.65 -14.43
C GLY A 312 27.64 -26.11 -14.84
N ASP A 313 28.52 -26.45 -15.77
CA ASP A 313 28.65 -27.82 -16.21
C ASP A 313 29.55 -28.64 -15.27
N ASP A 314 29.08 -29.82 -14.90
CA ASP A 314 29.76 -30.76 -14.03
C ASP A 314 30.21 -31.96 -14.87
N ASP A 315 31.16 -31.72 -15.78
CA ASP A 315 31.77 -32.78 -16.60
C ASP A 315 32.73 -33.69 -15.76
N PHE A 316 32.84 -33.41 -14.45
CA PHE A 316 33.67 -34.19 -13.54
C PHE A 316 32.82 -35.25 -12.83
N ASP A 317 33.02 -36.51 -13.23
CA ASP A 317 32.46 -37.70 -12.55
C ASP A 317 33.19 -37.98 -11.21
N ASP A 318 33.48 -36.92 -10.43
CA ASP A 318 34.17 -37.02 -9.14
C ASP A 318 33.17 -37.12 -7.96
N GLY A 319 31.87 -36.97 -8.24
CA GLY A 319 30.78 -37.08 -7.26
C GLY A 319 30.66 -35.86 -6.37
N ILE A 320 31.35 -34.77 -6.66
CA ILE A 320 31.25 -33.48 -5.95
C ILE A 320 30.35 -32.55 -6.75
N SER A 321 29.31 -32.01 -6.14
CA SER A 321 28.45 -31.03 -6.81
C SER A 321 29.26 -29.79 -7.19
N ILE A 322 29.03 -29.26 -8.38
CA ILE A 322 29.68 -28.01 -8.83
C ILE A 322 29.34 -26.84 -7.87
N CYS A 323 28.23 -26.91 -7.16
CA CYS A 323 27.83 -25.93 -6.17
C CYS A 323 28.72 -25.97 -4.91
N GLU A 324 29.41 -27.09 -4.65
CA GLU A 324 30.31 -27.31 -3.53
C GLU A 324 31.78 -27.06 -3.89
N THR A 325 32.04 -26.69 -5.13
CA THR A 325 33.40 -26.36 -5.60
C THR A 325 33.55 -24.84 -5.68
N GLY A 326 34.71 -24.33 -5.26
CA GLY A 326 35.03 -22.90 -5.38
C GLY A 326 34.91 -22.42 -6.84
N LEU A 327 34.88 -21.08 -7.03
CA LEU A 327 34.72 -20.46 -8.33
C LEU A 327 35.74 -21.01 -9.34
N ARG A 328 35.28 -21.71 -10.36
CA ARG A 328 36.11 -22.16 -11.50
C ARG A 328 35.84 -21.24 -12.67
N PHE A 329 36.89 -20.56 -13.13
CA PHE A 329 36.92 -19.79 -14.37
C PHE A 329 37.92 -20.47 -15.30
N ASN A 330 37.50 -20.83 -16.51
CA ASN A 330 38.40 -21.27 -17.57
C ASN A 330 39.01 -20.08 -18.31
#